data_cb61252e766a5844cccec2aed9c0c330
#
_entry.id   cb61252e766a5844cccec2aed9c0c330
#
_cell.length_a   1.000
_cell.length_b   1.000
_cell.length_c   1.000
_cell.angle_alpha   90.00
_cell.angle_beta   90.00
_cell.angle_gamma   90.00
#
_symmetry.space_group_name_H-M   'P 1'
#
loop_
_entity.id
_entity.type
_entity.pdbx_description
1 polymer ?
#
loop_
_entity_poly.entity_id
_entity_poly.type
_entity_poly.pdbx_seq_one_letter_code
_entity_poly.pdbx_strand_id
1 'polypeptide(L)'
;SWEQLRKAGAAARAMFVEAAAGRWNVPAGEIAVKDSVVSHASGKSATFADLLADAAKATAPEAPPLKDPRTFTLIGTDRVRRKDSAAKSTGTALYTQDVHLPDMLTAMVLHAPRFGAKLASFDAAEARKVPGVVDVFEIPSGVAVVAQDTWSAKLGREAVKASWNEDKAETRSSDAIAAGYRDLAAGKAQPQGKAKWQAFETKGDIGQAKGEALEVAYDFPYLAHAAMEPMNCVAQIGGGKAKLTFGSQIPTIDQLNTAKIVGMLPGAVEIETLFAGGSFGRRANFQSDYAAECVHIAKKVGGGRPVKLVWTREDDMAAGYFRPLTHHAVQVTLDAEGYPASWRHRVVTQSLMKGSPMGQPKLDETAVEGALGSPYLKATPIVDAQMVLPDSPVPVLWWRSVGATHTAFVMEHTIEQLARKAGKDPVDYRRALYAKAGAKRRLAVLDLAAQKAGWGTPAPAGWTRGVAVHESFGSVV
;
A
#
# COMPACT_ATOMS: atom_id res chain seq x y z
N SER A 1 -9.65 6.65 -7.26
CA SER A 1 -10.63 6.05 -8.22
C SER A 1 -12.04 6.67 -8.15
N TRP A 2 -12.45 7.27 -7.03
CA TRP A 2 -13.81 7.84 -6.89
C TRP A 2 -14.17 8.80 -8.01
N GLU A 3 -13.40 9.87 -8.19
CA GLU A 3 -13.66 10.91 -9.20
C GLU A 3 -13.42 10.37 -10.61
N GLN A 4 -12.35 9.62 -10.79
CA GLN A 4 -11.97 9.01 -12.07
C GLN A 4 -13.06 8.10 -12.63
N LEU A 5 -13.60 7.18 -11.81
CA LEU A 5 -14.66 6.26 -12.26
C LEU A 5 -15.99 6.97 -12.48
N ARG A 6 -16.32 7.99 -11.69
CA ARG A 6 -17.50 8.81 -11.91
C ARG A 6 -17.40 9.59 -13.23
N LYS A 7 -16.24 10.17 -13.53
CA LYS A 7 -16.00 10.87 -14.81
C LYS A 7 -16.11 9.93 -16.00
N ALA A 8 -15.51 8.73 -15.93
CA ALA A 8 -15.61 7.74 -16.99
C ALA A 8 -17.07 7.32 -17.25
N GLY A 9 -17.83 7.03 -16.20
CA GLY A 9 -19.25 6.68 -16.33
C GLY A 9 -20.11 7.83 -16.85
N ALA A 10 -19.82 9.08 -16.45
CA ALA A 10 -20.51 10.26 -16.92
C ALA A 10 -20.19 10.56 -18.40
N ALA A 11 -18.93 10.39 -18.83
CA ALA A 11 -18.55 10.54 -20.22
C ALA A 11 -19.26 9.52 -21.12
N ALA A 12 -19.23 8.22 -20.75
CA ALA A 12 -19.96 7.19 -21.48
C ALA A 12 -21.46 7.50 -21.58
N ARG A 13 -22.10 7.92 -20.47
CA ARG A 13 -23.50 8.32 -20.49
C ARG A 13 -23.77 9.48 -21.43
N ALA A 14 -22.90 10.50 -21.47
CA ALA A 14 -23.02 11.64 -22.37
C ALA A 14 -22.95 11.21 -23.84
N MET A 15 -22.04 10.29 -24.19
CA MET A 15 -21.93 9.74 -25.54
C MET A 15 -23.22 9.01 -25.96
N PHE A 16 -23.86 8.23 -25.10
CA PHE A 16 -25.14 7.61 -25.39
C PHE A 16 -26.29 8.63 -25.55
N VAL A 17 -26.28 9.70 -24.75
CA VAL A 17 -27.26 10.80 -24.88
C VAL A 17 -27.10 11.49 -26.22
N GLU A 18 -25.87 11.80 -26.63
CA GLU A 18 -25.56 12.42 -27.93
C GLU A 18 -25.96 11.51 -29.09
N ALA A 19 -25.67 10.23 -29.04
CA ALA A 19 -26.08 9.26 -30.03
C ALA A 19 -27.60 9.18 -30.19
N ALA A 20 -28.34 9.19 -29.10
CA ALA A 20 -29.80 9.20 -29.14
C ALA A 20 -30.35 10.52 -29.67
N ALA A 21 -29.79 11.64 -29.25
CA ALA A 21 -30.16 12.96 -29.74
C ALA A 21 -30.00 13.08 -31.28
N GLY A 22 -28.85 12.61 -31.80
CA GLY A 22 -28.59 12.58 -33.24
C GLY A 22 -29.51 11.63 -34.00
N ARG A 23 -29.72 10.40 -33.50
CA ARG A 23 -30.61 9.40 -34.10
C ARG A 23 -32.09 9.86 -34.17
N TRP A 24 -32.52 10.55 -33.14
CA TRP A 24 -33.93 10.98 -33.02
C TRP A 24 -34.18 12.40 -33.48
N ASN A 25 -33.14 13.15 -33.79
CA ASN A 25 -33.17 14.56 -34.13
C ASN A 25 -33.92 15.42 -33.09
N VAL A 26 -33.43 15.31 -31.84
CA VAL A 26 -33.97 16.02 -30.68
C VAL A 26 -32.83 16.61 -29.85
N PRO A 27 -33.05 17.66 -29.05
CA PRO A 27 -32.02 18.21 -28.17
C PRO A 27 -31.53 17.20 -27.14
N ALA A 28 -30.21 17.12 -26.92
CA ALA A 28 -29.61 16.23 -25.93
C ALA A 28 -30.14 16.47 -24.48
N GLY A 29 -30.50 17.71 -24.14
CA GLY A 29 -31.07 18.11 -22.86
C GLY A 29 -32.47 17.52 -22.54
N GLU A 30 -33.18 17.04 -23.57
CA GLU A 30 -34.50 16.42 -23.44
C GLU A 30 -34.40 14.87 -23.27
N ILE A 31 -33.19 14.33 -23.37
CA ILE A 31 -32.94 12.89 -23.25
C ILE A 31 -32.81 12.47 -21.78
N ALA A 32 -33.64 11.56 -21.34
CA ALA A 32 -33.55 10.91 -20.04
C ALA A 32 -32.80 9.57 -20.15
N VAL A 33 -32.05 9.22 -19.10
CA VAL A 33 -31.35 7.91 -19.00
C VAL A 33 -31.67 7.27 -17.65
N LYS A 34 -32.26 6.09 -17.70
CA LYS A 34 -32.56 5.29 -16.51
C LYS A 34 -32.35 3.79 -16.82
N ASP A 35 -31.68 3.09 -15.93
CA ASP A 35 -31.49 1.63 -15.97
C ASP A 35 -30.98 1.13 -17.36
N SER A 36 -29.99 1.83 -17.94
CA SER A 36 -29.42 1.57 -19.26
C SER A 36 -30.39 1.75 -20.44
N VAL A 37 -31.53 2.40 -20.23
CA VAL A 37 -32.46 2.83 -21.26
C VAL A 37 -32.38 4.34 -21.43
N VAL A 38 -32.25 4.77 -22.66
CA VAL A 38 -32.30 6.18 -23.10
C VAL A 38 -33.71 6.43 -23.64
N SER A 39 -34.35 7.53 -23.23
CA SER A 39 -35.73 7.83 -23.62
C SER A 39 -35.95 9.34 -23.84
N HIS A 40 -36.96 9.67 -24.62
CA HIS A 40 -37.41 11.02 -24.90
C HIS A 40 -38.90 11.14 -24.68
N ALA A 41 -39.40 12.34 -24.35
CA ALA A 41 -40.83 12.60 -24.07
C ALA A 41 -41.79 12.28 -25.22
N SER A 42 -41.28 12.21 -26.47
CA SER A 42 -42.06 11.77 -27.64
C SER A 42 -42.38 10.27 -27.69
N GLY A 43 -41.99 9.49 -26.71
CA GLY A 43 -42.16 8.04 -26.66
C GLY A 43 -41.00 7.25 -27.30
N LYS A 44 -40.02 7.89 -27.90
CA LYS A 44 -38.82 7.22 -28.42
C LYS A 44 -37.98 6.67 -27.27
N SER A 45 -37.50 5.43 -27.40
CA SER A 45 -36.58 4.79 -26.44
C SER A 45 -35.64 3.82 -27.13
N ALA A 46 -34.47 3.61 -26.52
CA ALA A 46 -33.47 2.62 -26.97
C ALA A 46 -32.62 2.20 -25.79
N THR A 47 -32.11 0.98 -25.81
CA THR A 47 -31.10 0.53 -24.83
C THR A 47 -29.70 1.06 -25.18
N PHE A 48 -28.78 0.99 -24.23
CA PHE A 48 -27.36 1.26 -24.52
C PHE A 48 -26.81 0.30 -25.61
N ALA A 49 -27.28 -0.94 -25.64
CA ALA A 49 -26.88 -1.90 -26.68
C ALA A 49 -27.33 -1.43 -28.08
N ASP A 50 -28.56 -0.92 -28.22
CA ASP A 50 -29.08 -0.42 -29.50
C ASP A 50 -28.36 0.83 -30.01
N LEU A 51 -27.77 1.62 -29.09
CA LEU A 51 -27.07 2.88 -29.39
C LEU A 51 -25.54 2.72 -29.44
N LEU A 52 -24.99 1.55 -29.13
CA LEU A 52 -23.54 1.36 -28.95
C LEU A 52 -22.73 1.79 -30.16
N ALA A 53 -23.15 1.42 -31.36
CA ALA A 53 -22.45 1.75 -32.61
C ALA A 53 -22.42 3.26 -32.92
N ASP A 54 -23.46 3.98 -32.54
CA ASP A 54 -23.53 5.43 -32.71
C ASP A 54 -22.79 6.15 -31.58
N ALA A 55 -22.94 5.68 -30.34
CA ALA A 55 -22.20 6.22 -29.20
C ALA A 55 -20.69 6.08 -29.35
N ALA A 56 -20.21 5.00 -29.99
CA ALA A 56 -18.78 4.81 -30.26
C ALA A 56 -18.19 5.83 -31.23
N LYS A 57 -19.02 6.53 -32.00
CA LYS A 57 -18.60 7.62 -32.93
C LYS A 57 -18.61 9.00 -32.24
N ALA A 58 -19.29 9.11 -31.09
CA ALA A 58 -19.39 10.38 -30.36
C ALA A 58 -18.06 10.72 -29.65
N THR A 59 -17.75 12.00 -29.56
CA THR A 59 -16.56 12.45 -28.83
C THR A 59 -16.83 12.46 -27.32
N ALA A 60 -15.98 11.77 -26.56
CA ALA A 60 -16.11 11.81 -25.11
C ALA A 60 -15.82 13.23 -24.57
N PRO A 61 -16.70 13.82 -23.75
CA PRO A 61 -16.46 15.14 -23.18
C PRO A 61 -15.32 15.11 -22.15
N GLU A 62 -14.44 16.11 -22.17
CA GLU A 62 -13.34 16.25 -21.20
C GLU A 62 -13.85 16.45 -19.76
N ALA A 63 -14.92 17.22 -19.60
CA ALA A 63 -15.54 17.55 -18.33
C ALA A 63 -17.03 17.13 -18.30
N PRO A 64 -17.34 15.82 -18.23
CA PRO A 64 -18.71 15.36 -18.22
C PRO A 64 -19.45 15.78 -16.95
N PRO A 65 -20.74 16.19 -17.03
CA PRO A 65 -21.52 16.55 -15.85
C PRO A 65 -21.72 15.32 -14.96
N LEU A 66 -21.27 15.41 -13.70
CA LEU A 66 -21.42 14.32 -12.72
C LEU A 66 -22.81 14.35 -12.10
N LYS A 67 -23.36 13.17 -11.76
CA LYS A 67 -24.60 13.07 -10.98
C LYS A 67 -24.40 13.70 -9.60
N ASP A 68 -25.41 14.43 -9.12
CA ASP A 68 -25.46 14.89 -7.74
C ASP A 68 -25.49 13.68 -6.78
N PRO A 69 -24.64 13.63 -5.75
CA PRO A 69 -24.67 12.55 -4.77
C PRO A 69 -26.04 12.30 -4.11
N ARG A 70 -26.87 13.34 -3.99
CA ARG A 70 -28.24 13.23 -3.46
C ARG A 70 -29.18 12.40 -4.35
N THR A 71 -28.81 12.21 -5.62
CA THR A 71 -29.60 11.42 -6.60
C THR A 71 -29.08 9.98 -6.78
N PHE A 72 -28.13 9.55 -5.96
CA PHE A 72 -27.58 8.20 -6.05
C PHE A 72 -28.61 7.15 -5.66
N THR A 73 -28.72 6.11 -6.48
CA THR A 73 -29.62 4.97 -6.26
C THR A 73 -28.88 3.66 -6.01
N LEU A 74 -27.57 3.63 -6.29
CA LEU A 74 -26.72 2.46 -6.13
C LEU A 74 -25.55 2.75 -5.18
N ILE A 75 -24.82 3.87 -5.39
CA ILE A 75 -23.69 4.26 -4.55
C ILE A 75 -24.22 4.63 -3.16
N GLY A 76 -23.58 4.08 -2.12
CA GLY A 76 -23.97 4.32 -0.73
C GLY A 76 -25.18 3.53 -0.26
N THR A 77 -25.62 2.53 -1.03
CA THR A 77 -26.70 1.61 -0.67
C THR A 77 -26.19 0.17 -0.60
N ASP A 78 -26.95 -0.71 0.03
CA ASP A 78 -26.71 -2.16 0.09
C ASP A 78 -27.26 -2.95 -1.13
N ARG A 79 -27.81 -2.24 -2.12
CA ARG A 79 -28.40 -2.83 -3.34
C ARG A 79 -27.37 -3.47 -4.26
N VAL A 80 -26.11 -3.02 -4.20
CA VAL A 80 -25.00 -3.53 -5.04
C VAL A 80 -23.99 -4.21 -4.15
N ARG A 81 -23.85 -5.53 -4.35
CA ARG A 81 -22.85 -6.36 -3.67
C ARG A 81 -21.62 -6.59 -4.56
N ARG A 82 -20.50 -6.96 -3.95
CA ARG A 82 -19.31 -7.37 -4.70
C ARG A 82 -19.62 -8.61 -5.52
N LYS A 83 -19.23 -8.59 -6.82
CA LYS A 83 -19.45 -9.72 -7.75
C LYS A 83 -18.60 -10.94 -7.43
N ASP A 84 -17.43 -10.74 -6.81
CA ASP A 84 -16.44 -11.76 -6.50
C ASP A 84 -16.64 -12.47 -5.16
N SER A 85 -17.60 -12.03 -4.34
CA SER A 85 -17.81 -12.58 -2.98
C SER A 85 -18.18 -14.06 -3.02
N ALA A 86 -19.08 -14.47 -3.91
CA ALA A 86 -19.50 -15.87 -4.01
C ALA A 86 -18.32 -16.78 -4.36
N ALA A 87 -17.56 -16.45 -5.41
CA ALA A 87 -16.41 -17.24 -5.83
C ALA A 87 -15.35 -17.37 -4.71
N LYS A 88 -15.08 -16.27 -3.99
CA LYS A 88 -14.11 -16.26 -2.89
C LYS A 88 -14.59 -17.01 -1.64
N SER A 89 -15.90 -17.14 -1.44
CA SER A 89 -16.48 -17.84 -0.28
C SER A 89 -16.74 -19.33 -0.53
N THR A 90 -16.75 -19.77 -1.80
CA THR A 90 -17.05 -21.16 -2.19
C THR A 90 -15.86 -21.93 -2.73
N GLY A 91 -14.65 -21.33 -2.70
CA GLY A 91 -13.44 -21.98 -3.20
C GLY A 91 -13.32 -22.07 -4.72
N THR A 92 -14.14 -21.30 -5.47
CA THR A 92 -14.12 -21.30 -6.96
C THR A 92 -13.31 -20.12 -7.54
N ALA A 93 -12.84 -19.20 -6.71
CA ALA A 93 -11.96 -18.13 -7.14
C ALA A 93 -10.57 -18.68 -7.47
N LEU A 94 -10.01 -18.24 -8.60
CA LEU A 94 -8.71 -18.68 -9.09
C LEU A 94 -7.60 -17.76 -8.53
N TYR A 95 -6.61 -18.37 -7.89
CA TYR A 95 -5.40 -17.74 -7.40
C TYR A 95 -4.17 -18.29 -8.14
N THR A 96 -3.03 -17.66 -7.95
CA THR A 96 -1.80 -18.11 -8.64
C THR A 96 -1.39 -19.54 -8.28
N GLN A 97 -1.64 -19.96 -7.03
CA GLN A 97 -1.35 -21.33 -6.59
C GLN A 97 -2.18 -22.37 -7.34
N ASP A 98 -3.38 -22.01 -7.80
CA ASP A 98 -4.29 -22.90 -8.52
C ASP A 98 -3.94 -23.03 -10.01
N VAL A 99 -3.02 -22.20 -10.52
CA VAL A 99 -2.63 -22.27 -11.94
C VAL A 99 -1.80 -23.53 -12.19
N HIS A 100 -2.26 -24.38 -13.10
CA HIS A 100 -1.55 -25.53 -13.62
C HIS A 100 -1.53 -25.48 -15.13
N LEU A 101 -0.34 -25.50 -15.72
CA LEU A 101 -0.12 -25.51 -17.17
C LEU A 101 0.61 -26.80 -17.57
N PRO A 102 0.42 -27.29 -18.83
CA PRO A 102 1.18 -28.43 -19.32
C PRO A 102 2.68 -28.21 -19.18
N ASP A 103 3.41 -29.24 -18.78
CA ASP A 103 4.89 -29.26 -18.61
C ASP A 103 5.44 -28.17 -17.67
N MET A 104 4.59 -27.56 -16.83
CA MET A 104 5.00 -26.51 -15.89
C MET A 104 5.97 -27.05 -14.83
N LEU A 105 7.03 -26.29 -14.58
CA LEU A 105 7.97 -26.53 -13.50
C LEU A 105 7.64 -25.66 -12.30
N THR A 106 8.01 -26.11 -11.12
CA THR A 106 7.97 -25.30 -9.90
C THR A 106 9.39 -24.90 -9.50
N ALA A 107 9.55 -23.68 -9.03
CA ALA A 107 10.83 -23.15 -8.57
C ALA A 107 10.72 -22.60 -7.16
N MET A 108 11.80 -22.74 -6.40
CA MET A 108 12.05 -22.07 -5.13
C MET A 108 13.43 -21.43 -5.14
N VAL A 109 13.63 -20.39 -4.34
CA VAL A 109 14.91 -19.65 -4.25
C VAL A 109 15.47 -19.79 -2.85
N LEU A 110 16.78 -20.11 -2.77
CA LEU A 110 17.55 -19.96 -1.56
C LEU A 110 18.09 -18.53 -1.51
N HIS A 111 17.51 -17.71 -0.64
CA HIS A 111 17.89 -16.32 -0.41
C HIS A 111 19.04 -16.21 0.57
N ALA A 112 19.76 -15.08 0.54
CA ALA A 112 20.73 -14.74 1.56
C ALA A 112 20.10 -14.66 2.96
N PRO A 113 20.76 -15.14 4.02
CA PRO A 113 20.23 -15.11 5.38
C PRO A 113 20.18 -13.70 5.99
N ARG A 114 20.90 -12.75 5.39
CA ARG A 114 20.96 -11.34 5.81
C ARG A 114 20.72 -10.41 4.65
N PHE A 115 19.94 -9.36 4.86
CA PHE A 115 19.70 -8.33 3.85
C PHE A 115 21.00 -7.59 3.51
N GLY A 116 21.25 -7.40 2.22
CA GLY A 116 22.46 -6.77 1.71
C GLY A 116 23.60 -7.76 1.40
N ALA A 117 23.54 -9.00 1.88
CA ALA A 117 24.48 -10.05 1.49
C ALA A 117 24.26 -10.46 0.02
N LYS A 118 25.33 -10.97 -0.61
CA LYS A 118 25.31 -11.46 -1.99
C LYS A 118 25.88 -12.86 -2.07
N LEU A 119 25.39 -13.67 -3.00
CA LEU A 119 25.94 -15.00 -3.24
C LEU A 119 27.44 -14.89 -3.62
N ALA A 120 28.29 -15.63 -2.92
CA ALA A 120 29.70 -15.77 -3.21
C ALA A 120 29.99 -17.07 -3.98
N SER A 121 29.42 -18.19 -3.52
CA SER A 121 29.48 -19.48 -4.22
C SER A 121 28.36 -20.40 -3.71
N PHE A 122 28.09 -21.46 -4.48
CA PHE A 122 27.19 -22.53 -4.02
C PHE A 122 27.61 -23.90 -4.54
N ASP A 123 27.24 -24.93 -3.80
CA ASP A 123 27.33 -26.34 -4.20
C ASP A 123 25.92 -26.93 -4.30
N ALA A 124 25.59 -27.44 -5.47
CA ALA A 124 24.28 -28.05 -5.78
C ALA A 124 24.37 -29.59 -5.96
N ALA A 125 25.50 -30.23 -5.63
CA ALA A 125 25.70 -31.65 -5.90
C ALA A 125 24.61 -32.51 -5.25
N GLU A 126 24.28 -32.26 -3.98
CA GLU A 126 23.22 -32.98 -3.28
C GLU A 126 21.80 -32.57 -3.75
N ALA A 127 21.61 -31.28 -4.02
CA ALA A 127 20.32 -30.81 -4.52
C ALA A 127 19.92 -31.46 -5.85
N ARG A 128 20.87 -31.68 -6.75
CA ARG A 128 20.65 -32.34 -8.05
C ARG A 128 20.34 -33.83 -7.95
N LYS A 129 20.61 -34.48 -6.81
CA LYS A 129 20.25 -35.88 -6.54
C LYS A 129 18.83 -36.04 -6.03
N VAL A 130 18.18 -34.97 -5.59
CA VAL A 130 16.79 -35.01 -5.09
C VAL A 130 15.86 -35.39 -6.24
N PRO A 131 15.04 -36.45 -6.08
CA PRO A 131 14.11 -36.87 -7.13
C PRO A 131 13.16 -35.72 -7.52
N GLY A 132 12.96 -35.51 -8.80
CA GLY A 132 12.13 -34.44 -9.32
C GLY A 132 12.83 -33.09 -9.52
N VAL A 133 14.04 -32.87 -8.98
CA VAL A 133 14.84 -31.68 -9.28
C VAL A 133 15.34 -31.75 -10.73
N VAL A 134 15.11 -30.67 -11.47
CA VAL A 134 15.45 -30.57 -12.91
C VAL A 134 16.73 -29.77 -13.09
N ASP A 135 16.88 -28.64 -12.37
CA ASP A 135 18.09 -27.82 -12.44
C ASP A 135 18.28 -26.95 -11.18
N VAL A 136 19.51 -26.51 -10.96
CA VAL A 136 19.91 -25.60 -9.87
C VAL A 136 20.92 -24.61 -10.43
N PHE A 137 20.63 -23.30 -10.29
CA PHE A 137 21.48 -22.24 -10.84
C PHE A 137 21.33 -20.92 -10.07
N GLU A 138 22.30 -20.06 -10.24
CA GLU A 138 22.31 -18.71 -9.69
C GLU A 138 21.33 -17.80 -10.45
N ILE A 139 20.64 -16.92 -9.68
CA ILE A 139 19.90 -15.75 -10.13
C ILE A 139 20.31 -14.53 -9.29
N PRO A 140 19.97 -13.28 -9.67
CA PRO A 140 20.42 -12.08 -8.95
C PRO A 140 20.11 -12.05 -7.45
N SER A 141 19.05 -12.74 -6.99
CA SER A 141 18.61 -12.76 -5.60
C SER A 141 19.08 -13.97 -4.80
N GLY A 142 19.72 -14.97 -5.42
CA GLY A 142 20.17 -16.18 -4.74
C GLY A 142 20.35 -17.38 -5.65
N VAL A 143 20.03 -18.58 -5.13
CA VAL A 143 20.12 -19.83 -5.89
C VAL A 143 18.72 -20.37 -6.16
N ALA A 144 18.34 -20.48 -7.41
CA ALA A 144 17.09 -21.07 -7.84
C ALA A 144 17.22 -22.58 -7.95
N VAL A 145 16.23 -23.30 -7.41
CA VAL A 145 16.03 -24.74 -7.60
C VAL A 145 14.73 -24.93 -8.38
N VAL A 146 14.81 -25.61 -9.52
CA VAL A 146 13.69 -25.87 -10.42
C VAL A 146 13.42 -27.38 -10.40
N ALA A 147 12.16 -27.74 -10.17
CA ALA A 147 11.73 -29.12 -10.04
C ALA A 147 10.37 -29.39 -10.71
N GLN A 148 9.97 -30.66 -10.76
CA GLN A 148 8.69 -31.10 -11.31
C GLN A 148 7.50 -30.69 -10.42
N ASP A 149 7.73 -30.53 -9.11
CA ASP A 149 6.71 -30.16 -8.14
C ASP A 149 7.30 -29.32 -6.98
N THR A 150 6.41 -28.79 -6.15
CA THR A 150 6.77 -27.91 -5.02
C THR A 150 7.59 -28.62 -3.95
N TRP A 151 7.29 -29.92 -3.68
CA TRP A 151 8.00 -30.66 -2.64
C TRP A 151 9.43 -30.97 -3.06
N SER A 152 9.63 -31.41 -4.30
CA SER A 152 10.96 -31.65 -4.86
C SER A 152 11.78 -30.37 -4.93
N ALA A 153 11.18 -29.22 -5.28
CA ALA A 153 11.85 -27.93 -5.26
C ALA A 153 12.27 -27.54 -3.84
N LYS A 154 11.42 -27.77 -2.82
CA LYS A 154 11.73 -27.51 -1.43
C LYS A 154 12.89 -28.36 -0.90
N LEU A 155 12.83 -29.67 -1.09
CA LEU A 155 13.90 -30.57 -0.67
C LEU A 155 15.22 -30.27 -1.38
N GLY A 156 15.17 -29.97 -2.68
CA GLY A 156 16.32 -29.54 -3.46
C GLY A 156 16.95 -28.27 -2.90
N ARG A 157 16.12 -27.25 -2.59
CA ARG A 157 16.59 -26.00 -2.00
C ARG A 157 17.28 -26.20 -0.64
N GLU A 158 16.72 -27.05 0.22
CA GLU A 158 17.29 -27.37 1.52
C GLU A 158 18.62 -28.13 1.42
N ALA A 159 18.87 -28.83 0.31
CA ALA A 159 20.12 -29.54 0.05
C ALA A 159 21.22 -28.66 -0.57
N VAL A 160 20.90 -27.42 -1.03
CA VAL A 160 21.89 -26.49 -1.56
C VAL A 160 22.76 -25.96 -0.42
N LYS A 161 24.08 -25.99 -0.61
CA LYS A 161 25.05 -25.33 0.28
C LYS A 161 25.51 -24.05 -0.39
N ALA A 162 25.35 -22.92 0.27
CA ALA A 162 25.76 -21.61 -0.28
C ALA A 162 26.63 -20.84 0.72
N SER A 163 27.58 -20.07 0.20
CA SER A 163 28.34 -19.08 0.95
C SER A 163 27.99 -17.68 0.44
N TRP A 164 28.02 -16.71 1.36
CA TRP A 164 27.55 -15.37 1.11
C TRP A 164 28.65 -14.34 1.45
N ASN A 165 28.79 -13.33 0.60
CA ASN A 165 29.55 -12.13 0.94
C ASN A 165 28.65 -11.19 1.74
N GLU A 166 29.03 -10.93 2.98
CA GLU A 166 28.29 -10.14 3.95
C GLU A 166 28.83 -8.72 4.16
N ASP A 167 29.81 -8.24 3.36
CA ASP A 167 30.45 -6.92 3.52
C ASP A 167 29.44 -5.75 3.58
N LYS A 168 28.28 -5.91 2.95
CA LYS A 168 27.21 -4.91 2.92
C LYS A 168 25.94 -5.38 3.63
N ALA A 169 26.01 -6.46 4.37
CA ALA A 169 24.87 -7.02 5.05
C ALA A 169 24.49 -6.20 6.30
N GLU A 170 23.21 -6.20 6.63
CA GLU A 170 22.76 -5.69 7.92
C GLU A 170 23.10 -6.72 9.01
N THR A 171 23.99 -6.36 9.90
CA THR A 171 24.47 -7.24 10.98
C THR A 171 23.91 -6.88 12.34
N ARG A 172 23.24 -5.71 12.45
CA ARG A 172 22.63 -5.27 13.70
C ARG A 172 21.31 -6.00 13.92
N SER A 173 20.98 -6.27 15.18
CA SER A 173 19.62 -6.70 15.55
C SER A 173 18.61 -5.57 15.39
N SER A 174 17.32 -5.91 15.30
CA SER A 174 16.25 -4.91 15.30
C SER A 174 16.29 -4.00 16.54
N ASP A 175 16.66 -4.55 17.71
CA ASP A 175 16.81 -3.79 18.95
C ASP A 175 17.95 -2.76 18.86
N ALA A 176 19.08 -3.14 18.26
CA ALA A 176 20.21 -2.22 18.04
C ALA A 176 19.84 -1.11 17.05
N ILE A 177 19.09 -1.41 16.00
CA ILE A 177 18.58 -0.40 15.06
C ILE A 177 17.62 0.55 15.79
N ALA A 178 16.66 0.01 16.55
CA ALA A 178 15.72 0.80 17.34
C ALA A 178 16.40 1.69 18.36
N ALA A 179 17.43 1.19 19.06
CA ALA A 179 18.23 1.99 19.99
C ALA A 179 18.92 3.17 19.28
N GLY A 180 19.52 2.93 18.10
CA GLY A 180 20.11 3.99 17.28
C GLY A 180 19.07 5.05 16.84
N TYR A 181 17.83 4.65 16.56
CA TYR A 181 16.75 5.57 16.19
C TYR A 181 16.33 6.44 17.39
N ARG A 182 16.26 5.84 18.59
CA ARG A 182 15.99 6.60 19.83
C ARG A 182 17.11 7.62 20.11
N ASP A 183 18.37 7.24 19.93
CA ASP A 183 19.51 8.14 20.14
C ASP A 183 19.53 9.30 19.13
N LEU A 184 19.16 9.05 17.88
CA LEU A 184 18.98 10.11 16.88
C LEU A 184 17.87 11.09 17.30
N ALA A 185 16.70 10.58 17.69
CA ALA A 185 15.55 11.39 18.07
C ALA A 185 15.82 12.22 19.36
N ALA A 186 16.61 11.66 20.28
CA ALA A 186 17.04 12.34 21.52
C ALA A 186 18.22 13.30 21.30
N GLY A 187 18.78 13.41 20.10
CA GLY A 187 19.96 14.25 19.83
C GLY A 187 21.28 13.72 20.40
N LYS A 188 21.30 12.47 20.89
CA LYS A 188 22.51 11.79 21.40
C LYS A 188 23.42 11.27 20.28
N ALA A 189 22.88 11.10 19.09
CA ALA A 189 23.60 10.72 17.89
C ALA A 189 23.27 11.70 16.76
N GLN A 190 24.20 11.78 15.77
CA GLN A 190 23.99 12.57 14.56
C GLN A 190 23.63 11.66 13.37
N PRO A 191 22.79 12.12 12.44
CA PRO A 191 22.52 11.39 11.20
C PRO A 191 23.83 11.12 10.43
N GLN A 192 23.94 9.92 9.87
CA GLN A 192 25.13 9.50 9.12
C GLN A 192 24.88 9.50 7.61
N GLY A 193 25.96 9.55 6.84
CA GLY A 193 25.93 9.49 5.38
C GLY A 193 25.17 10.65 4.77
N LYS A 194 24.13 10.35 3.96
CA LYS A 194 23.29 11.36 3.31
C LYS A 194 22.05 11.72 4.13
N ALA A 195 21.80 11.02 5.22
CA ALA A 195 20.64 11.30 6.08
C ALA A 195 20.84 12.66 6.77
N LYS A 196 19.76 13.43 6.85
CA LYS A 196 19.71 14.71 7.56
C LYS A 196 18.29 14.96 8.05
N TRP A 197 18.16 15.74 9.11
CA TRP A 197 16.87 16.21 9.59
C TRP A 197 16.19 17.07 8.53
N GLN A 198 14.92 16.80 8.27
CA GLN A 198 14.07 17.53 7.35
C GLN A 198 12.79 17.91 8.07
N ALA A 199 12.47 19.19 8.06
CA ALA A 199 11.21 19.68 8.59
C ALA A 199 10.06 19.25 7.67
N PHE A 200 8.99 18.70 8.24
CA PHE A 200 7.75 18.44 7.53
C PHE A 200 6.59 19.35 7.98
N GLU A 201 6.70 19.95 9.19
CA GLU A 201 5.77 20.98 9.65
C GLU A 201 6.51 21.93 10.60
N THR A 202 6.46 23.25 10.34
CA THR A 202 7.05 24.26 11.23
C THR A 202 6.13 25.45 11.38
N LYS A 203 6.03 25.99 12.58
CA LYS A 203 5.22 27.16 12.90
C LYS A 203 5.75 27.82 14.18
N GLY A 204 5.97 29.13 14.17
CA GLY A 204 6.54 29.86 15.30
C GLY A 204 7.97 29.42 15.62
N ASP A 205 8.42 29.76 16.81
CA ASP A 205 9.76 29.45 17.32
C ASP A 205 9.68 28.53 18.54
N ILE A 206 10.14 27.28 18.38
CA ILE A 206 10.11 26.26 19.45
C ILE A 206 10.98 26.62 20.64
N GLY A 207 11.96 27.52 20.48
CA GLY A 207 12.77 28.06 21.59
C GLY A 207 11.96 28.93 22.56
N GLN A 208 10.78 29.41 22.15
CA GLN A 208 9.86 30.17 22.98
C GLN A 208 8.85 29.30 23.74
N ALA A 209 8.88 27.99 23.56
CA ALA A 209 8.00 27.07 24.28
C ALA A 209 8.27 27.16 25.80
N LYS A 210 7.21 27.34 26.59
CA LYS A 210 7.27 27.46 28.05
C LYS A 210 6.39 26.42 28.72
N GLY A 211 6.69 26.11 29.98
CA GLY A 211 5.92 25.17 30.79
C GLY A 211 6.45 23.72 30.68
N GLU A 212 5.89 22.88 31.55
CA GLU A 212 6.21 21.45 31.57
C GLU A 212 5.66 20.73 30.33
N ALA A 213 6.49 20.00 29.64
CA ALA A 213 6.08 19.20 28.48
C ALA A 213 5.50 17.85 28.92
N LEU A 214 4.47 17.38 28.20
CA LEU A 214 4.20 15.95 28.07
C LEU A 214 5.22 15.39 27.09
N GLU A 215 6.00 14.40 27.52
CA GLU A 215 6.97 13.69 26.69
C GLU A 215 6.49 12.26 26.47
N VAL A 216 6.36 11.84 25.23
CA VAL A 216 5.96 10.49 24.85
C VAL A 216 6.82 10.00 23.71
N ALA A 217 7.09 8.69 23.71
CA ALA A 217 7.85 8.04 22.64
C ALA A 217 7.15 6.76 22.21
N TYR A 218 7.30 6.42 20.93
CA TYR A 218 6.65 5.27 20.34
C TYR A 218 7.62 4.54 19.42
N ASP A 219 7.69 3.22 19.54
CA ASP A 219 8.45 2.35 18.68
C ASP A 219 7.51 1.45 17.87
N PHE A 220 7.71 1.40 16.56
CA PHE A 220 7.02 0.50 15.65
C PHE A 220 8.05 -0.44 15.01
N PRO A 221 8.02 -1.74 15.27
CA PRO A 221 8.99 -2.67 14.73
C PRO A 221 8.81 -2.87 13.22
N TYR A 222 9.83 -3.45 12.56
CA TYR A 222 9.64 -4.04 11.25
C TYR A 222 8.47 -5.02 11.29
N LEU A 223 7.63 -5.00 10.25
CA LEU A 223 6.47 -5.89 10.17
C LEU A 223 6.33 -6.44 8.76
N ALA A 224 6.38 -7.77 8.63
CA ALA A 224 6.07 -8.43 7.37
C ALA A 224 4.58 -8.31 7.05
N HIS A 225 4.24 -8.26 5.77
CA HIS A 225 2.83 -8.17 5.33
C HIS A 225 2.04 -9.44 5.64
N ALA A 226 2.71 -10.60 5.64
CA ALA A 226 2.17 -11.90 6.03
C ALA A 226 0.82 -12.23 5.37
N ALA A 227 0.69 -11.94 4.06
CA ALA A 227 -0.50 -12.31 3.30
C ALA A 227 -0.76 -13.82 3.40
N MET A 228 -2.03 -14.24 3.50
CA MET A 228 -2.39 -15.67 3.64
C MET A 228 -1.81 -16.51 2.48
N GLU A 229 -1.82 -15.98 1.27
CA GLU A 229 -1.09 -16.54 0.13
C GLU A 229 0.32 -15.92 0.08
N PRO A 230 1.41 -16.67 0.38
CA PRO A 230 2.79 -16.22 0.20
C PRO A 230 3.07 -15.82 -1.25
N MET A 231 4.16 -15.10 -1.48
CA MET A 231 4.48 -14.57 -2.81
C MET A 231 4.68 -15.71 -3.81
N ASN A 232 4.11 -15.54 -4.98
CA ASN A 232 4.14 -16.51 -6.07
C ASN A 232 3.92 -15.82 -7.42
N CYS A 233 4.38 -16.47 -8.50
CA CYS A 233 4.20 -15.98 -9.86
C CYS A 233 4.35 -17.15 -10.83
N VAL A 234 3.57 -17.18 -11.90
CA VAL A 234 3.80 -18.07 -13.05
C VAL A 234 4.32 -17.22 -14.21
N ALA A 235 5.45 -17.62 -14.80
CA ALA A 235 6.03 -16.98 -15.96
C ALA A 235 6.25 -17.96 -17.10
N GLN A 236 5.91 -17.55 -18.32
CA GLN A 236 6.18 -18.28 -19.56
C GLN A 236 6.83 -17.33 -20.56
N ILE A 237 8.02 -17.70 -21.07
CA ILE A 237 8.83 -16.87 -21.97
C ILE A 237 9.22 -17.68 -23.20
N GLY A 238 8.69 -17.29 -24.36
CA GLY A 238 9.00 -17.98 -25.63
C GLY A 238 8.32 -17.29 -26.82
N GLY A 239 8.76 -17.61 -28.03
CA GLY A 239 8.15 -17.07 -29.25
C GLY A 239 8.18 -15.53 -29.34
N GLY A 240 9.17 -14.85 -28.75
CA GLY A 240 9.24 -13.39 -28.74
C GLY A 240 8.24 -12.71 -27.78
N LYS A 241 7.61 -13.45 -26.88
CA LYS A 241 6.64 -12.95 -25.88
C LYS A 241 6.97 -13.44 -24.48
N ALA A 242 6.52 -12.70 -23.48
CA ALA A 242 6.52 -13.10 -22.08
C ALA A 242 5.11 -12.94 -21.51
N LYS A 243 4.63 -13.94 -20.79
CA LYS A 243 3.37 -13.89 -20.06
C LYS A 243 3.62 -14.18 -18.60
N LEU A 244 3.10 -13.31 -17.71
CA LEU A 244 3.08 -13.53 -16.27
C LEU A 244 1.62 -13.64 -15.81
N THR A 245 1.34 -14.65 -14.99
CA THR A 245 0.01 -14.89 -14.41
C THR A 245 0.14 -14.93 -12.90
N PHE A 246 -0.33 -13.89 -12.21
CA PHE A 246 -0.20 -13.77 -10.75
C PHE A 246 -1.03 -12.63 -10.16
N GLY A 247 -1.15 -12.57 -8.82
CA GLY A 247 -1.76 -11.45 -8.12
C GLY A 247 -0.81 -10.25 -8.06
N SER A 248 -1.05 -9.21 -8.86
CA SER A 248 -0.28 -7.95 -8.89
C SER A 248 -1.11 -6.78 -8.38
N GLN A 249 -0.47 -5.83 -7.69
CA GLN A 249 -1.05 -4.52 -7.36
C GLN A 249 -0.51 -3.39 -8.26
N ILE A 250 0.54 -3.65 -9.05
CA ILE A 250 1.23 -2.64 -9.84
C ILE A 250 1.65 -3.21 -11.22
N PRO A 251 0.67 -3.77 -12.00
CA PRO A 251 0.97 -4.57 -13.20
C PRO A 251 1.79 -3.81 -14.24
N THR A 252 1.65 -2.50 -14.37
CA THR A 252 2.45 -1.70 -15.30
C THR A 252 3.95 -1.72 -14.95
N ILE A 253 4.29 -1.64 -13.67
CA ILE A 253 5.69 -1.73 -13.23
C ILE A 253 6.22 -3.15 -13.41
N ASP A 254 5.42 -4.17 -13.09
CA ASP A 254 5.78 -5.56 -13.31
C ASP A 254 6.03 -5.84 -14.79
N GLN A 255 5.23 -5.26 -15.68
CA GLN A 255 5.42 -5.34 -17.14
C GLN A 255 6.74 -4.70 -17.58
N LEU A 256 7.04 -3.50 -17.10
CA LEU A 256 8.27 -2.76 -17.45
C LEU A 256 9.52 -3.50 -16.94
N ASN A 257 9.50 -3.99 -15.70
CA ASN A 257 10.61 -4.75 -15.13
C ASN A 257 10.82 -6.08 -15.86
N THR A 258 9.74 -6.79 -16.17
CA THR A 258 9.80 -8.01 -16.98
C THR A 258 10.41 -7.73 -18.34
N ALA A 259 9.92 -6.73 -19.07
CA ALA A 259 10.44 -6.34 -20.38
C ALA A 259 11.94 -6.07 -20.35
N LYS A 260 12.42 -5.35 -19.32
CA LYS A 260 13.83 -5.07 -19.09
C LYS A 260 14.66 -6.36 -18.88
N ILE A 261 14.16 -7.29 -18.04
CA ILE A 261 14.88 -8.56 -17.73
C ILE A 261 14.98 -9.45 -18.97
N VAL A 262 13.91 -9.56 -19.73
CA VAL A 262 13.89 -10.42 -20.91
C VAL A 262 14.51 -9.77 -22.17
N GLY A 263 14.70 -8.45 -22.16
CA GLY A 263 15.21 -7.69 -23.31
C GLY A 263 14.17 -7.49 -24.40
N MET A 264 12.89 -7.35 -24.05
CA MET A 264 11.77 -7.16 -24.97
C MET A 264 11.15 -5.76 -24.82
N LEU A 265 10.36 -5.34 -25.80
CA LEU A 265 9.49 -4.16 -25.64
C LEU A 265 8.34 -4.48 -24.67
N PRO A 266 7.84 -3.50 -23.91
CA PRO A 266 6.71 -3.72 -22.99
C PRO A 266 5.47 -4.31 -23.65
N GLY A 267 5.17 -3.97 -24.91
CA GLY A 267 4.06 -4.53 -25.67
C GLY A 267 4.15 -6.04 -25.97
N ALA A 268 5.34 -6.65 -25.81
CA ALA A 268 5.55 -8.09 -25.92
C ALA A 268 5.36 -8.84 -24.58
N VAL A 269 5.09 -8.10 -23.49
CA VAL A 269 4.88 -8.64 -22.15
C VAL A 269 3.42 -8.51 -21.76
N GLU A 270 2.79 -9.63 -21.46
CA GLU A 270 1.41 -9.71 -20.94
C GLU A 270 1.45 -9.95 -19.42
N ILE A 271 0.69 -9.18 -18.66
CA ILE A 271 0.43 -9.42 -17.23
C ILE A 271 -1.03 -9.80 -17.06
N GLU A 272 -1.29 -11.06 -16.77
CA GLU A 272 -2.60 -11.57 -16.37
C GLU A 272 -2.74 -11.49 -14.85
N THR A 273 -3.50 -10.49 -14.37
CA THR A 273 -3.68 -10.27 -12.93
C THR A 273 -4.81 -11.12 -12.40
N LEU A 274 -4.47 -12.10 -11.55
CA LEU A 274 -5.43 -12.94 -10.82
C LEU A 274 -5.83 -12.31 -9.48
N PHE A 275 -6.77 -12.97 -8.79
CA PHE A 275 -7.01 -12.68 -7.38
C PHE A 275 -5.75 -12.96 -6.56
N ALA A 276 -5.56 -12.17 -5.51
CA ALA A 276 -4.49 -12.35 -4.54
C ALA A 276 -5.08 -12.75 -3.20
N GLY A 277 -4.50 -13.77 -2.57
CA GLY A 277 -4.86 -14.23 -1.23
C GLY A 277 -4.32 -13.32 -0.13
N GLY A 278 -4.50 -12.01 -0.32
CA GLY A 278 -3.97 -10.93 0.49
C GLY A 278 -2.76 -10.26 -0.17
N SER A 279 -2.55 -9.01 0.21
CA SER A 279 -1.38 -8.26 -0.24
C SER A 279 -0.96 -7.20 0.79
N PHE A 280 -1.86 -6.31 1.21
CA PHE A 280 -1.60 -5.25 2.19
C PHE A 280 -0.49 -4.27 1.77
N GLY A 281 -0.21 -4.15 0.46
CA GLY A 281 0.89 -3.37 -0.10
C GLY A 281 2.06 -4.21 -0.64
N ARG A 282 2.22 -5.47 -0.19
CA ARG A 282 3.37 -6.32 -0.53
C ARG A 282 3.57 -6.55 -2.03
N ARG A 283 2.47 -6.64 -2.78
CA ARG A 283 2.48 -6.90 -4.23
C ARG A 283 2.58 -5.61 -5.07
N ALA A 284 2.74 -4.44 -4.43
CA ALA A 284 3.02 -3.17 -5.09
C ALA A 284 4.52 -2.80 -4.96
N ASN A 285 5.40 -3.72 -5.34
CA ASN A 285 6.83 -3.55 -5.21
C ASN A 285 7.44 -2.98 -6.50
N PHE A 286 8.07 -1.81 -6.41
CA PHE A 286 8.74 -1.19 -7.57
C PHE A 286 9.84 -2.02 -8.19
N GLN A 287 10.42 -2.97 -7.45
CA GLN A 287 11.44 -3.87 -7.96
C GLN A 287 10.83 -5.16 -8.53
N SER A 288 9.50 -5.38 -8.36
CA SER A 288 8.80 -6.61 -8.77
C SER A 288 9.46 -7.89 -8.24
N ASP A 289 10.03 -7.85 -7.04
CA ASP A 289 11.01 -8.80 -6.49
C ASP A 289 10.73 -10.28 -6.86
N TYR A 290 9.64 -10.88 -6.34
CA TYR A 290 9.30 -12.28 -6.61
C TYR A 290 8.89 -12.52 -8.08
N ALA A 291 8.27 -11.52 -8.75
CA ALA A 291 7.96 -11.64 -10.17
C ALA A 291 9.24 -11.62 -11.02
N ALA A 292 10.19 -10.74 -10.69
CA ALA A 292 11.50 -10.70 -11.35
C ALA A 292 12.29 -12.00 -11.15
N GLU A 293 12.27 -12.60 -9.95
CA GLU A 293 12.83 -13.93 -9.71
C GLU A 293 12.24 -14.97 -10.66
N CYS A 294 10.91 -15.04 -10.73
CA CYS A 294 10.22 -15.97 -11.63
C CYS A 294 10.63 -15.76 -13.09
N VAL A 295 10.75 -14.50 -13.52
CA VAL A 295 11.18 -14.14 -14.89
C VAL A 295 12.62 -14.56 -15.16
N HIS A 296 13.56 -14.32 -14.23
CA HIS A 296 14.95 -14.77 -14.36
C HIS A 296 15.03 -16.29 -14.49
N ILE A 297 14.24 -17.03 -13.68
CA ILE A 297 14.20 -18.47 -13.71
C ILE A 297 13.61 -18.97 -15.03
N ALA A 298 12.43 -18.47 -15.44
CA ALA A 298 11.78 -18.87 -16.69
C ALA A 298 12.65 -18.58 -17.92
N LYS A 299 13.37 -17.44 -17.93
CA LYS A 299 14.34 -17.09 -18.98
C LYS A 299 15.50 -18.11 -19.04
N LYS A 300 15.99 -18.56 -17.90
CA LYS A 300 17.09 -19.53 -17.81
C LYS A 300 16.64 -20.94 -18.21
N VAL A 301 15.46 -21.36 -17.79
CA VAL A 301 14.85 -22.63 -18.19
C VAL A 301 14.65 -22.69 -19.72
N GLY A 302 14.17 -21.60 -20.33
CA GLY A 302 14.02 -21.49 -21.77
C GLY A 302 12.91 -22.34 -22.38
N GLY A 303 12.91 -22.45 -23.71
CA GLY A 303 12.01 -23.33 -24.45
C GLY A 303 10.52 -23.00 -24.39
N GLY A 304 10.13 -21.85 -23.84
CA GLY A 304 8.72 -21.50 -23.65
C GLY A 304 8.04 -22.27 -22.52
N ARG A 305 8.79 -23.04 -21.73
CA ARG A 305 8.27 -23.85 -20.64
C ARG A 305 7.78 -22.98 -19.48
N PRO A 306 6.55 -23.17 -18.98
CA PRO A 306 6.04 -22.40 -17.86
C PRO A 306 6.80 -22.72 -16.57
N VAL A 307 7.04 -21.71 -15.73
CA VAL A 307 7.65 -21.86 -14.42
C VAL A 307 6.76 -21.17 -13.39
N LYS A 308 6.42 -21.87 -12.31
CA LYS A 308 5.75 -21.33 -11.12
C LYS A 308 6.79 -21.14 -10.02
N LEU A 309 7.05 -19.90 -9.65
CA LEU A 309 7.79 -19.58 -8.42
C LEU A 309 6.85 -19.65 -7.21
N VAL A 310 7.30 -20.29 -6.16
CA VAL A 310 6.59 -20.37 -4.86
C VAL A 310 7.54 -19.98 -3.75
N TRP A 311 7.16 -18.98 -2.97
CA TRP A 311 7.77 -18.65 -1.69
C TRP A 311 7.09 -19.43 -0.58
N THR A 312 7.83 -19.94 0.38
CA THR A 312 7.25 -20.48 1.62
C THR A 312 6.82 -19.34 2.54
N ARG A 313 6.13 -19.68 3.62
CA ARG A 313 5.81 -18.70 4.67
C ARG A 313 7.08 -18.12 5.30
N GLU A 314 8.10 -18.93 5.48
CA GLU A 314 9.39 -18.52 6.01
C GLU A 314 10.09 -17.52 5.09
N ASP A 315 10.04 -17.75 3.77
CA ASP A 315 10.59 -16.80 2.78
C ASP A 315 9.84 -15.46 2.83
N ASP A 316 8.50 -15.49 2.88
CA ASP A 316 7.66 -14.29 2.94
C ASP A 316 7.94 -13.46 4.21
N MET A 317 8.22 -14.14 5.34
CA MET A 317 8.50 -13.50 6.62
C MET A 317 9.95 -13.03 6.78
N ALA A 318 10.93 -13.68 6.10
CA ALA A 318 12.34 -13.45 6.35
C ALA A 318 13.10 -12.85 5.14
N ALA A 319 12.63 -13.04 3.91
CA ALA A 319 13.32 -12.60 2.70
C ALA A 319 12.62 -11.47 1.94
N GLY A 320 11.43 -11.06 2.40
CA GLY A 320 10.59 -10.06 1.73
C GLY A 320 10.87 -8.62 2.14
N TYR A 321 9.87 -7.78 1.90
CA TYR A 321 9.86 -6.36 2.25
C TYR A 321 8.98 -6.12 3.48
N PHE A 322 9.33 -5.11 4.29
CA PHE A 322 8.69 -4.85 5.57
C PHE A 322 8.08 -3.46 5.64
N ARG A 323 7.09 -3.28 6.51
CA ARG A 323 6.80 -1.97 7.06
C ARG A 323 8.06 -1.48 7.78
N PRO A 324 8.51 -0.22 7.56
CA PRO A 324 9.71 0.30 8.20
C PRO A 324 9.62 0.22 9.74
N LEU A 325 10.75 -0.08 10.38
CA LEU A 325 10.93 0.25 11.78
C LEU A 325 10.89 1.77 11.93
N THR A 326 10.08 2.28 12.86
CA THR A 326 9.88 3.71 13.04
C THR A 326 9.90 4.07 14.52
N HIS A 327 10.60 5.14 14.85
CA HIS A 327 10.59 5.74 16.17
C HIS A 327 10.03 7.16 16.13
N HIS A 328 9.15 7.48 17.06
CA HIS A 328 8.63 8.83 17.28
C HIS A 328 9.00 9.31 18.69
N ALA A 329 9.51 10.53 18.80
CA ALA A 329 9.61 11.26 20.05
C ALA A 329 8.77 12.55 19.95
N VAL A 330 7.86 12.74 20.86
CA VAL A 330 6.91 13.86 20.88
C VAL A 330 6.97 14.57 22.23
N GLN A 331 7.08 15.91 22.19
CA GLN A 331 7.04 16.79 23.36
C GLN A 331 5.99 17.87 23.12
N VAL A 332 5.03 18.02 24.03
CA VAL A 332 3.94 18.99 23.90
C VAL A 332 3.77 19.75 25.20
N THR A 333 3.85 21.08 25.14
CA THR A 333 3.47 21.96 26.29
C THR A 333 2.02 22.37 26.13
N LEU A 334 1.34 22.58 27.24
CA LEU A 334 -0.05 23.04 27.29
C LEU A 334 -0.12 24.55 27.62
N ASP A 335 -1.13 25.22 27.07
CA ASP A 335 -1.53 26.58 27.51
C ASP A 335 -2.32 26.53 28.82
N ALA A 336 -2.76 27.69 29.30
CA ALA A 336 -3.52 27.83 30.55
C ALA A 336 -4.88 27.11 30.51
N GLU A 337 -5.45 26.94 29.31
CA GLU A 337 -6.69 26.25 29.07
C GLU A 337 -6.51 24.73 28.89
N GLY A 338 -5.24 24.25 28.91
CA GLY A 338 -4.89 22.83 28.78
C GLY A 338 -4.86 22.32 27.35
N TYR A 339 -4.73 23.19 26.33
CA TYR A 339 -4.56 22.81 24.92
C TYR A 339 -3.09 22.94 24.48
N PRO A 340 -2.67 22.28 23.37
CA PRO A 340 -1.30 22.36 22.89
C PRO A 340 -0.86 23.80 22.58
N ALA A 341 0.13 24.31 23.34
CA ALA A 341 0.81 25.58 23.10
C ALA A 341 2.02 25.41 22.19
N SER A 342 2.79 24.33 22.38
CA SER A 342 3.89 23.96 21.49
C SER A 342 3.89 22.45 21.22
N TRP A 343 4.43 22.05 20.06
CA TRP A 343 4.55 20.65 19.65
C TRP A 343 5.89 20.42 18.96
N ARG A 344 6.77 19.65 19.58
CA ARG A 344 7.99 19.14 18.96
C ARG A 344 7.81 17.69 18.62
N HIS A 345 8.13 17.29 17.37
CA HIS A 345 7.98 15.92 16.90
C HIS A 345 9.23 15.49 16.11
N ARG A 346 9.84 14.40 16.50
CA ARG A 346 10.97 13.77 15.82
C ARG A 346 10.55 12.40 15.33
N VAL A 347 10.71 12.17 14.03
CA VAL A 347 10.42 10.88 13.37
C VAL A 347 11.70 10.32 12.79
N VAL A 348 12.04 9.10 13.13
CA VAL A 348 13.16 8.36 12.57
C VAL A 348 12.63 7.10 11.92
N THR A 349 12.78 6.96 10.59
CA THR A 349 12.27 5.83 9.81
C THR A 349 13.04 5.70 8.49
N GLN A 350 12.85 4.59 7.75
CA GLN A 350 13.41 4.45 6.40
C GLN A 350 12.46 5.06 5.35
N SER A 351 13.04 5.53 4.23
CA SER A 351 12.27 6.02 3.09
C SER A 351 11.57 4.87 2.35
N LEU A 352 10.27 5.02 2.12
CA LEU A 352 9.49 4.12 1.26
C LEU A 352 9.69 4.43 -0.24
N MET A 353 10.12 5.65 -0.56
CA MET A 353 10.33 6.10 -1.93
C MET A 353 11.74 5.80 -2.46
N LYS A 354 12.64 5.27 -1.62
CA LYS A 354 13.99 4.91 -2.04
C LYS A 354 13.95 3.83 -3.13
N GLY A 355 14.55 4.13 -4.27
CA GLY A 355 14.53 3.22 -5.44
C GLY A 355 13.21 3.23 -6.24
N SER A 356 12.30 4.12 -5.92
CA SER A 356 11.07 4.33 -6.69
C SER A 356 11.38 4.88 -8.09
N PRO A 357 10.72 4.40 -9.15
CA PRO A 357 10.83 4.98 -10.49
C PRO A 357 10.23 6.39 -10.59
N MET A 358 9.44 6.81 -9.60
CA MET A 358 8.89 8.17 -9.50
C MET A 358 9.92 9.19 -8.98
N GLY A 359 11.17 8.75 -8.72
CA GLY A 359 12.24 9.57 -8.19
C GLY A 359 12.20 9.71 -6.65
N GLN A 360 13.19 10.43 -6.12
CA GLN A 360 13.25 10.77 -4.70
C GLN A 360 12.61 12.15 -4.51
N PRO A 361 11.46 12.26 -3.83
CA PRO A 361 10.88 13.55 -3.54
C PRO A 361 11.81 14.35 -2.59
N LYS A 362 11.71 15.67 -2.65
CA LYS A 362 12.45 16.56 -1.72
C LYS A 362 12.13 16.26 -0.27
N LEU A 363 10.87 15.92 0.01
CA LEU A 363 10.37 15.40 1.29
C LEU A 363 9.65 14.08 1.02
N ASP A 364 10.01 13.01 1.71
CA ASP A 364 9.26 11.74 1.64
C ASP A 364 8.00 11.83 2.52
N GLU A 365 6.94 12.39 1.96
CA GLU A 365 5.67 12.56 2.66
C GLU A 365 5.06 11.23 3.10
N THR A 366 5.39 10.12 2.44
CA THR A 366 4.89 8.79 2.80
C THR A 366 5.36 8.34 4.18
N ALA A 367 6.50 8.87 4.66
CA ALA A 367 7.04 8.59 5.98
C ALA A 367 6.32 9.35 7.13
N VAL A 368 5.57 10.39 6.83
CA VAL A 368 4.91 11.26 7.80
C VAL A 368 3.43 11.52 7.47
N GLU A 369 2.88 10.79 6.50
CA GLU A 369 1.48 10.84 6.12
C GLU A 369 0.59 10.67 7.36
N GLY A 370 -0.40 11.54 7.51
CA GLY A 370 -1.28 11.57 8.69
C GLY A 370 -0.79 12.47 9.85
N ALA A 371 0.52 12.71 9.98
CA ALA A 371 1.06 13.75 10.86
C ALA A 371 1.21 15.08 10.10
N LEU A 372 1.79 15.05 8.90
CA LEU A 372 1.88 16.20 8.01
C LEU A 372 0.48 16.77 7.74
N GLY A 373 0.33 18.09 7.97
CA GLY A 373 -0.94 18.79 7.79
C GLY A 373 -2.06 18.37 8.74
N SER A 374 -1.74 17.67 9.82
CA SER A 374 -2.71 17.27 10.85
C SER A 374 -3.45 18.49 11.43
N PRO A 375 -4.78 18.40 11.65
CA PRO A 375 -5.50 19.48 12.32
C PRO A 375 -5.00 19.77 13.73
N TYR A 376 -4.38 18.81 14.40
CA TYR A 376 -3.77 19.02 15.72
C TYR A 376 -2.55 19.94 15.63
N LEU A 377 -1.67 19.73 14.65
CA LEU A 377 -0.53 20.61 14.39
C LEU A 377 -1.00 22.00 13.90
N LYS A 378 -2.05 22.04 13.06
CA LYS A 378 -2.65 23.32 12.62
C LYS A 378 -3.22 24.13 13.79
N ALA A 379 -3.85 23.48 14.76
CA ALA A 379 -4.40 24.13 15.94
C ALA A 379 -3.33 24.61 16.93
N THR A 380 -2.13 24.03 16.90
CA THR A 380 -1.01 24.35 17.81
C THR A 380 -0.26 25.59 17.33
N PRO A 381 -0.01 26.60 18.20
CA PRO A 381 0.67 27.85 17.80
C PRO A 381 2.13 27.68 17.40
N ILE A 382 2.88 26.82 18.10
CA ILE A 382 4.31 26.59 17.88
C ILE A 382 4.53 25.14 17.53
N VAL A 383 5.11 24.86 16.37
CA VAL A 383 5.36 23.48 15.86
C VAL A 383 6.78 23.37 15.31
N ASP A 384 7.50 22.34 15.73
CA ASP A 384 8.78 21.91 15.16
C ASP A 384 8.76 20.41 14.94
N ALA A 385 8.25 20.00 13.77
CA ALA A 385 8.13 18.61 13.40
C ALA A 385 9.12 18.26 12.28
N GLN A 386 10.01 17.31 12.57
CA GLN A 386 11.09 16.93 11.69
C GLN A 386 11.21 15.40 11.59
N MET A 387 11.70 14.94 10.45
CA MET A 387 12.04 13.54 10.22
C MET A 387 13.48 13.38 9.77
N VAL A 388 14.04 12.20 10.00
CA VAL A 388 15.30 11.74 9.42
C VAL A 388 15.13 10.33 8.90
N LEU A 389 15.75 10.05 7.74
CA LEU A 389 15.61 8.80 7.00
C LEU A 389 16.98 8.09 6.89
N PRO A 390 17.41 7.34 7.92
CA PRO A 390 18.65 6.56 7.87
C PRO A 390 18.59 5.47 6.80
N ASP A 391 19.73 5.22 6.14
CA ASP A 391 19.88 4.11 5.23
C ASP A 391 20.08 2.79 5.98
N SER A 392 19.45 1.72 5.47
CA SER A 392 19.68 0.35 5.91
C SER A 392 19.53 -0.61 4.72
N PRO A 393 20.25 -1.73 4.70
CA PRO A 393 20.03 -2.80 3.73
C PRO A 393 18.69 -3.51 3.87
N VAL A 394 18.01 -3.39 5.02
CA VAL A 394 16.68 -4.00 5.23
C VAL A 394 15.68 -3.37 4.26
N PRO A 395 15.07 -4.16 3.35
CA PRO A 395 14.14 -3.64 2.37
C PRO A 395 12.81 -3.26 3.02
N VAL A 396 12.34 -2.07 2.71
CA VAL A 396 11.06 -1.55 3.22
C VAL A 396 10.10 -1.23 2.09
N LEU A 397 8.82 -1.36 2.38
CA LEU A 397 7.75 -1.10 1.44
C LEU A 397 6.53 -0.56 2.21
N TRP A 398 5.63 0.11 1.51
CA TRP A 398 4.34 0.49 2.11
C TRP A 398 3.55 -0.72 2.56
N TRP A 399 3.19 -0.65 3.79
CA TRP A 399 2.22 -1.54 4.41
C TRP A 399 0.86 -0.83 4.41
N ARG A 400 -0.24 -1.54 4.44
CA ARG A 400 -1.61 -0.96 4.47
C ARG A 400 -1.65 0.28 5.35
N SER A 401 -2.18 1.41 4.82
CA SER A 401 -2.20 2.76 5.40
C SER A 401 -0.89 3.56 5.29
N VAL A 402 0.18 3.03 4.68
CA VAL A 402 1.46 3.74 4.41
C VAL A 402 2.01 4.38 5.70
N GLY A 403 2.32 5.69 5.72
CA GLY A 403 2.78 6.38 6.93
C GLY A 403 1.71 6.47 8.02
N ALA A 404 0.43 6.49 7.65
CA ALA A 404 -0.66 6.49 8.63
C ALA A 404 -0.70 5.23 9.51
N THR A 405 -0.01 4.14 9.14
CA THR A 405 0.11 2.92 9.98
C THR A 405 0.74 3.19 11.34
N HIS A 406 1.61 4.20 11.46
CA HIS A 406 2.22 4.59 12.73
C HIS A 406 1.79 5.99 13.18
N THR A 407 1.69 6.95 12.25
CA THR A 407 1.36 8.34 12.61
C THR A 407 -0.05 8.48 13.16
N ALA A 408 -1.03 7.71 12.69
CA ALA A 408 -2.39 7.75 13.21
C ALA A 408 -2.42 7.40 14.70
N PHE A 409 -1.74 6.32 15.09
CA PHE A 409 -1.62 5.91 16.50
C PHE A 409 -0.91 7.00 17.32
N VAL A 410 0.25 7.48 16.85
CA VAL A 410 1.03 8.49 17.56
C VAL A 410 0.22 9.75 17.80
N MET A 411 -0.42 10.29 16.76
CA MET A 411 -1.18 11.54 16.87
C MET A 411 -2.38 11.36 17.78
N GLU A 412 -3.19 10.33 17.61
CA GLU A 412 -4.42 10.11 18.38
C GLU A 412 -4.13 9.75 19.84
N HIS A 413 -3.11 8.89 20.09
CA HIS A 413 -2.74 8.55 21.46
C HIS A 413 -2.09 9.74 22.21
N THR A 414 -1.28 10.54 21.52
CA THR A 414 -0.74 11.77 22.13
C THR A 414 -1.89 12.72 22.53
N ILE A 415 -2.87 12.94 21.67
CA ILE A 415 -4.05 13.75 21.98
C ILE A 415 -4.85 13.18 23.16
N GLU A 416 -4.98 11.86 23.24
CA GLU A 416 -5.61 11.20 24.39
C GLU A 416 -4.87 11.49 25.69
N GLN A 417 -3.53 11.39 25.69
CA GLN A 417 -2.71 11.70 26.87
C GLN A 417 -2.82 13.17 27.26
N LEU A 418 -2.86 14.09 26.30
CA LEU A 418 -3.03 15.52 26.54
C LEU A 418 -4.42 15.83 27.14
N ALA A 419 -5.49 15.22 26.61
CA ALA A 419 -6.84 15.38 27.17
C ALA A 419 -6.88 14.93 28.63
N ARG A 420 -6.28 13.77 28.95
CA ARG A 420 -6.18 13.24 30.32
C ARG A 420 -5.36 14.18 31.22
N LYS A 421 -4.17 14.66 30.78
CA LYS A 421 -3.33 15.60 31.52
C LYS A 421 -4.09 16.91 31.82
N ALA A 422 -4.93 17.36 30.88
CA ALA A 422 -5.78 18.55 31.03
C ALA A 422 -7.09 18.30 31.80
N GLY A 423 -7.38 17.07 32.22
CA GLY A 423 -8.63 16.71 32.90
C GLY A 423 -9.89 16.89 32.05
N LYS A 424 -9.76 16.80 30.72
CA LYS A 424 -10.85 17.03 29.74
C LYS A 424 -11.33 15.73 29.11
N ASP A 425 -12.63 15.70 28.74
CA ASP A 425 -13.19 14.61 27.95
C ASP A 425 -12.46 14.50 26.60
N PRO A 426 -12.05 13.30 26.16
CA PRO A 426 -11.29 13.10 24.93
C PRO A 426 -12.04 13.51 23.66
N VAL A 427 -13.38 13.39 23.62
CA VAL A 427 -14.20 13.84 22.49
C VAL A 427 -14.26 15.37 22.47
N ASP A 428 -14.54 16.00 23.60
CA ASP A 428 -14.61 17.46 23.69
C ASP A 428 -13.25 18.12 23.42
N TYR A 429 -12.17 17.49 23.84
CA TYR A 429 -10.80 17.94 23.55
C TYR A 429 -10.54 17.97 22.03
N ARG A 430 -10.91 16.89 21.31
CA ARG A 430 -10.80 16.82 19.86
C ARG A 430 -11.72 17.84 19.16
N ARG A 431 -12.94 18.01 19.63
CA ARG A 431 -13.90 19.02 19.12
C ARG A 431 -13.30 20.42 19.12
N ALA A 432 -12.69 20.83 20.23
CA ALA A 432 -12.08 22.13 20.36
C ALA A 432 -10.90 22.31 19.38
N LEU A 433 -10.03 21.31 19.27
CA LEU A 433 -8.90 21.35 18.33
C LEU A 433 -9.34 21.34 16.86
N TYR A 434 -10.35 20.54 16.51
CA TYR A 434 -10.89 20.51 15.15
C TYR A 434 -11.60 21.80 14.76
N ALA A 435 -12.34 22.40 15.70
CA ALA A 435 -12.93 23.73 15.51
C ALA A 435 -11.86 24.80 15.26
N LYS A 436 -10.82 24.84 16.08
CA LYS A 436 -9.68 25.77 15.96
C LYS A 436 -8.93 25.59 14.63
N ALA A 437 -8.79 24.35 14.15
CA ALA A 437 -8.15 24.01 12.87
C ALA A 437 -9.05 24.16 11.64
N GLY A 438 -10.35 24.40 11.81
CA GLY A 438 -11.33 24.42 10.72
C GLY A 438 -11.59 23.05 10.08
N ALA A 439 -11.36 21.94 10.80
CA ALA A 439 -11.46 20.56 10.32
C ALA A 439 -12.91 20.04 10.36
N LYS A 440 -13.83 20.67 9.61
CA LYS A 440 -15.28 20.42 9.64
C LYS A 440 -15.67 18.96 9.40
N ARG A 441 -15.03 18.26 8.43
CA ARG A 441 -15.34 16.86 8.14
C ARG A 441 -14.98 15.93 9.30
N ARG A 442 -13.79 16.11 9.91
CA ARG A 442 -13.35 15.32 11.07
C ARG A 442 -14.25 15.58 12.27
N LEU A 443 -14.65 16.83 12.50
CA LEU A 443 -15.61 17.20 13.54
C LEU A 443 -16.95 16.48 13.36
N ALA A 444 -17.52 16.52 12.15
CA ALA A 444 -18.80 15.87 11.85
C ALA A 444 -18.73 14.32 12.04
N VAL A 445 -17.62 13.68 11.65
CA VAL A 445 -17.42 12.22 11.83
C VAL A 445 -17.28 11.90 13.32
N LEU A 446 -16.49 12.68 14.08
CA LEU A 446 -16.33 12.52 15.52
C LEU A 446 -17.69 12.63 16.25
N ASP A 447 -18.47 13.67 15.93
CA ASP A 447 -19.77 13.91 16.54
C ASP A 447 -20.75 12.77 16.26
N LEU A 448 -20.80 12.30 15.01
CA LEU A 448 -21.67 11.19 14.63
C LEU A 448 -21.25 9.88 15.33
N ALA A 449 -19.96 9.60 15.42
CA ALA A 449 -19.46 8.41 16.10
C ALA A 449 -19.76 8.46 17.60
N ALA A 450 -19.47 9.59 18.25
CA ALA A 450 -19.76 9.80 19.66
C ALA A 450 -21.27 9.66 19.98
N GLN A 451 -22.13 10.25 19.14
CA GLN A 451 -23.59 10.13 19.28
C GLN A 451 -24.04 8.66 19.16
N LYS A 452 -23.60 7.95 18.11
CA LYS A 452 -24.01 6.56 17.87
C LYS A 452 -23.48 5.58 18.93
N ALA A 453 -22.29 5.85 19.47
CA ALA A 453 -21.69 5.07 20.56
C ALA A 453 -22.30 5.38 21.94
N GLY A 454 -23.19 6.37 22.06
CA GLY A 454 -23.69 6.84 23.34
C GLY A 454 -22.57 7.39 24.22
N TRP A 455 -21.63 8.17 23.66
CA TRP A 455 -20.55 8.78 24.44
C TRP A 455 -21.11 9.63 25.56
N GLY A 456 -20.53 9.55 26.75
CA GLY A 456 -21.03 10.22 27.95
C GLY A 456 -22.00 9.39 28.79
N THR A 457 -22.52 8.26 28.26
CA THR A 457 -23.28 7.31 29.10
C THR A 457 -22.31 6.29 29.74
N PRO A 458 -22.61 5.75 30.93
CA PRO A 458 -21.78 4.74 31.56
C PRO A 458 -21.53 3.53 30.63
N ALA A 459 -20.30 3.08 30.57
CA ALA A 459 -20.00 1.80 29.89
C ALA A 459 -20.46 0.62 30.76
N PRO A 460 -20.77 -0.54 30.18
CA PRO A 460 -21.04 -1.76 30.95
C PRO A 460 -19.86 -2.08 31.89
N ALA A 461 -20.14 -2.74 33.00
CA ALA A 461 -19.10 -3.12 33.96
C ALA A 461 -17.96 -3.90 33.30
N GLY A 462 -16.72 -3.47 33.56
CA GLY A 462 -15.52 -4.07 32.94
C GLY A 462 -15.21 -3.56 31.53
N TRP A 463 -15.98 -2.63 30.97
CA TRP A 463 -15.74 -2.03 29.66
C TRP A 463 -15.23 -0.61 29.75
N THR A 464 -14.38 -0.24 28.82
CA THR A 464 -13.93 1.15 28.62
C THR A 464 -14.16 1.56 27.17
N ARG A 465 -14.22 2.87 26.92
CA ARG A 465 -14.35 3.43 25.57
C ARG A 465 -13.09 4.19 25.21
N GLY A 466 -12.69 4.10 23.95
CA GLY A 466 -11.67 4.93 23.34
C GLY A 466 -12.22 5.61 22.10
N VAL A 467 -11.60 6.71 21.68
CA VAL A 467 -11.97 7.46 20.48
C VAL A 467 -10.72 7.82 19.70
N ALA A 468 -10.81 7.70 18.38
CA ALA A 468 -9.79 8.17 17.44
C ALA A 468 -10.46 8.66 16.17
N VAL A 469 -9.87 9.64 15.50
CA VAL A 469 -10.33 10.12 14.18
C VAL A 469 -9.13 10.27 13.27
N HIS A 470 -9.16 9.59 12.15
CA HIS A 470 -8.08 9.66 11.17
C HIS A 470 -8.60 9.96 9.77
N GLU A 471 -7.76 10.61 8.96
CA GLU A 471 -8.02 10.82 7.54
C GLU A 471 -6.85 10.26 6.73
N SER A 472 -7.18 9.39 5.77
CA SER A 472 -6.23 8.83 4.82
C SER A 472 -6.88 8.71 3.45
N PHE A 473 -6.14 9.08 2.39
CA PHE A 473 -6.63 9.06 1.01
C PHE A 473 -8.00 9.74 0.80
N GLY A 474 -8.25 10.85 1.54
CA GLY A 474 -9.49 11.62 1.47
C GLY A 474 -10.70 10.99 2.17
N SER A 475 -10.53 9.88 2.87
CA SER A 475 -11.55 9.27 3.71
C SER A 475 -11.30 9.58 5.19
N VAL A 476 -12.34 10.03 5.89
CA VAL A 476 -12.32 10.29 7.34
C VAL A 476 -13.10 9.19 8.04
N VAL A 477 -12.51 8.60 9.02
CA VAL A 477 -13.10 7.56 9.88
C VAL A 477 -12.85 7.85 11.33
#